data_1535c75486f89960521c1a1324e375f9
#
_entry.id   1535c75486f89960521c1a1324e375f9
#
_cell.length_a   1.000
_cell.length_b   1.000
_cell.length_c   1.000
_cell.angle_alpha   90.00
_cell.angle_beta   90.00
_cell.angle_gamma   90.00
#
_symmetry.space_group_name_H-M   'P 1'
#
loop_
_entity.id
_entity.type
_entity.pdbx_description
1 polymer ?
#
loop_
_entity_poly.entity_id
_entity_poly.type
_entity_poly.pdbx_seq_one_letter_code
_entity_poly.pdbx_strand_id
1 'polypeptide(L)'
;MSRGNEFSPNHVGNDAAIFRLTAEELEKKGCEVALFSEKEFVGRQIQADFIFDMARDRAAVARLKELEDAGALVVNSGYGIDNCVRKAMTELLIAGGIPHPESFIISTEEKFTPDVFPCWIKRGDSHAMVKEDVVYVECREEAEVVMADFRRRGIPVAVVNEHLVGDLVKFYGVYGTDFFYSFYPTEQSHSKFGLEAFNGETRGFPFDVSLLRKYGNRAAEALNVPVYGGDCVVSSTGEIHIIDFNDWPSFARCRDEAAPKIAECIYNRIMAKLTTDGHE
;
A
#
# COMPACT_ATOMS: atom_id res chain seq x y z
N MET A 1 -9.60 -8.93 10.35
CA MET A 1 -8.67 -10.09 10.19
C MET A 1 -7.23 -9.61 10.12
N SER A 2 -6.33 -10.19 10.91
CA SER A 2 -4.92 -9.76 11.00
C SER A 2 -4.03 -10.47 9.98
N ARG A 3 -3.02 -9.75 9.48
CA ARG A 3 -2.02 -10.25 8.50
C ARG A 3 -1.17 -11.38 9.05
N GLY A 4 -0.82 -12.35 8.19
CA GLY A 4 0.12 -13.44 8.52
C GLY A 4 1.56 -12.95 8.72
N ASN A 5 2.30 -13.65 9.58
CA ASN A 5 3.67 -13.26 9.99
C ASN A 5 4.67 -13.25 8.82
N GLU A 6 4.47 -14.10 7.81
CA GLU A 6 5.30 -14.20 6.61
C GLU A 6 5.29 -12.94 5.74
N PHE A 7 4.21 -12.15 5.81
CA PHE A 7 4.06 -10.93 4.99
C PHE A 7 4.68 -9.68 5.63
N SER A 8 4.97 -9.71 6.94
CA SER A 8 5.55 -8.58 7.67
C SER A 8 6.56 -9.06 8.72
N PRO A 9 7.62 -9.79 8.35
CA PRO A 9 8.51 -10.45 9.32
C PRO A 9 9.18 -9.49 10.29
N ASN A 10 9.41 -8.24 9.90
CA ASN A 10 10.04 -7.20 10.74
C ASN A 10 9.04 -6.31 11.49
N HIS A 11 7.73 -6.47 11.25
CA HIS A 11 6.68 -5.56 11.74
C HIS A 11 5.47 -6.25 12.37
N VAL A 12 5.53 -7.57 12.58
CA VAL A 12 4.42 -8.37 13.13
C VAL A 12 3.80 -7.77 14.37
N GLY A 13 4.63 -7.32 15.32
CA GLY A 13 4.14 -6.67 16.54
C GLY A 13 3.45 -5.33 16.27
N ASN A 14 3.93 -4.57 15.30
CA ASN A 14 3.36 -3.28 14.91
C ASN A 14 2.02 -3.43 14.18
N ASP A 15 1.92 -4.39 13.27
CA ASP A 15 0.68 -4.70 12.55
C ASP A 15 -0.41 -5.19 13.52
N ALA A 16 -0.06 -6.11 14.42
CA ALA A 16 -0.97 -6.60 15.44
C ALA A 16 -1.43 -5.49 16.40
N ALA A 17 -0.57 -4.54 16.71
CA ALA A 17 -0.88 -3.44 17.62
C ALA A 17 -1.89 -2.45 17.01
N ILE A 18 -1.67 -1.96 15.76
CA ILE A 18 -2.63 -1.05 15.12
C ILE A 18 -3.98 -1.74 14.89
N PHE A 19 -3.97 -3.02 14.53
CA PHE A 19 -5.18 -3.79 14.30
C PHE A 19 -6.02 -3.94 15.57
N ARG A 20 -5.36 -4.26 16.71
CA ARG A 20 -6.02 -4.38 18.01
C ARG A 20 -6.58 -3.04 18.49
N LEU A 21 -5.79 -1.96 18.42
CA LEU A 21 -6.25 -0.63 18.80
C LEU A 21 -7.46 -0.19 17.96
N THR A 22 -7.47 -0.48 16.66
CA THR A 22 -8.63 -0.20 15.82
C THR A 22 -9.87 -0.96 16.28
N ALA A 23 -9.73 -2.24 16.66
CA ALA A 23 -10.82 -3.03 17.21
C ALA A 23 -11.37 -2.43 18.53
N GLU A 24 -10.49 -2.06 19.45
CA GLU A 24 -10.85 -1.42 20.72
C GLU A 24 -11.58 -0.08 20.48
N GLU A 25 -11.20 0.71 19.48
CA GLU A 25 -11.88 1.95 19.14
C GLU A 25 -13.27 1.71 18.50
N LEU A 26 -13.43 0.63 17.73
CA LEU A 26 -14.74 0.22 17.22
C LEU A 26 -15.67 -0.27 18.35
N GLU A 27 -15.15 -1.02 19.32
CA GLU A 27 -15.91 -1.44 20.50
C GLU A 27 -16.40 -0.24 21.32
N LYS A 28 -15.59 0.81 21.49
CA LYS A 28 -15.99 2.08 22.13
C LYS A 28 -17.14 2.77 21.39
N LYS A 29 -17.27 2.54 20.08
CA LYS A 29 -18.39 3.03 19.26
C LYS A 29 -19.64 2.14 19.31
N GLY A 30 -19.60 1.05 20.10
CA GLY A 30 -20.71 0.12 20.28
C GLY A 30 -20.74 -1.03 19.27
N CYS A 31 -19.68 -1.26 18.52
CA CYS A 31 -19.56 -2.43 17.66
C CYS A 31 -19.19 -3.67 18.48
N GLU A 32 -19.75 -4.82 18.15
CA GLU A 32 -19.25 -6.11 18.59
C GLU A 32 -18.17 -6.60 17.61
N VAL A 33 -16.93 -6.80 18.09
CA VAL A 33 -15.78 -7.11 17.24
C VAL A 33 -15.25 -8.50 17.53
N ALA A 34 -15.20 -9.35 16.48
CA ALA A 34 -14.56 -10.67 16.53
C ALA A 34 -13.26 -10.66 15.70
N LEU A 35 -12.15 -11.06 16.33
CA LEU A 35 -10.83 -11.05 15.70
C LEU A 35 -10.42 -12.46 15.24
N PHE A 36 -9.92 -12.55 14.01
CA PHE A 36 -9.46 -13.80 13.40
C PHE A 36 -8.10 -13.58 12.71
N SER A 37 -7.29 -14.62 12.66
CA SER A 37 -6.17 -14.71 11.73
C SER A 37 -6.66 -15.03 10.32
N GLU A 38 -5.87 -14.78 9.28
CA GLU A 38 -6.18 -15.15 7.89
C GLU A 38 -6.52 -16.65 7.78
N LYS A 39 -5.71 -17.49 8.43
CA LYS A 39 -5.90 -18.95 8.45
C LYS A 39 -7.24 -19.36 9.08
N GLU A 40 -7.62 -18.73 10.19
CA GLU A 40 -8.92 -19.02 10.82
C GLU A 40 -10.08 -18.51 9.98
N PHE A 41 -9.94 -17.32 9.37
CA PHE A 41 -10.95 -16.73 8.50
C PHE A 41 -11.29 -17.66 7.32
N VAL A 42 -10.27 -18.16 6.62
CA VAL A 42 -10.44 -19.10 5.50
C VAL A 42 -10.92 -20.46 6.01
N GLY A 43 -10.25 -21.01 7.03
CA GLY A 43 -10.52 -22.37 7.49
C GLY A 43 -11.89 -22.57 8.13
N ARG A 44 -12.45 -21.54 8.78
CA ARG A 44 -13.80 -21.58 9.38
C ARG A 44 -14.88 -21.05 8.45
N GLN A 45 -14.54 -20.61 7.24
CA GLN A 45 -15.48 -20.01 6.28
C GLN A 45 -16.35 -18.91 6.93
N ILE A 46 -15.70 -18.00 7.66
CA ILE A 46 -16.39 -16.92 8.38
C ILE A 46 -17.29 -16.14 7.43
N GLN A 47 -18.51 -15.86 7.87
CA GLN A 47 -19.49 -15.00 7.21
C GLN A 47 -19.67 -13.75 8.07
N ALA A 48 -19.64 -12.58 7.46
CA ALA A 48 -19.91 -11.32 8.12
C ALA A 48 -20.32 -10.26 7.10
N ASP A 49 -21.21 -9.37 7.47
CA ASP A 49 -21.66 -8.26 6.63
C ASP A 49 -20.70 -7.07 6.67
N PHE A 50 -19.90 -6.98 7.74
CA PHE A 50 -18.92 -5.92 7.95
C PHE A 50 -17.58 -6.54 8.33
N ILE A 51 -16.55 -6.26 7.53
CA ILE A 51 -15.22 -6.83 7.72
C ILE A 51 -14.20 -5.68 7.61
N PHE A 52 -13.23 -5.66 8.53
CA PHE A 52 -12.00 -4.91 8.35
C PHE A 52 -10.81 -5.86 8.43
N ASP A 53 -9.75 -5.57 7.69
CA ASP A 53 -8.68 -6.52 7.53
C ASP A 53 -7.34 -5.89 7.13
N MET A 54 -6.28 -6.65 7.36
CA MET A 54 -4.92 -6.43 6.89
C MET A 54 -4.43 -7.66 6.11
N ALA A 55 -5.29 -8.25 5.29
CA ALA A 55 -5.01 -9.51 4.60
C ALA A 55 -3.93 -9.36 3.52
N ARG A 56 -3.18 -10.45 3.32
CA ARG A 56 -2.18 -10.63 2.24
C ARG A 56 -2.19 -12.04 1.67
N ASP A 57 -2.70 -13.01 2.42
CA ASP A 57 -2.84 -14.39 1.92
C ASP A 57 -3.83 -14.44 0.75
N ARG A 58 -3.44 -15.10 -0.34
CA ARG A 58 -4.25 -15.15 -1.56
C ARG A 58 -5.63 -15.76 -1.34
N ALA A 59 -5.75 -16.80 -0.50
CA ALA A 59 -7.03 -17.43 -0.22
C ALA A 59 -7.91 -16.51 0.65
N ALA A 60 -7.30 -15.77 1.59
CA ALA A 60 -8.01 -14.78 2.39
C ALA A 60 -8.51 -13.62 1.52
N VAL A 61 -7.69 -13.07 0.64
CA VAL A 61 -8.08 -12.00 -0.29
C VAL A 61 -9.18 -12.47 -1.26
N ALA A 62 -9.06 -13.69 -1.81
CA ALA A 62 -10.11 -14.26 -2.65
C ALA A 62 -11.44 -14.37 -1.89
N ARG A 63 -11.39 -14.83 -0.63
CA ARG A 63 -12.59 -14.93 0.22
C ARG A 63 -13.19 -13.57 0.55
N LEU A 64 -12.38 -12.53 0.78
CA LEU A 64 -12.87 -11.17 0.98
C LEU A 64 -13.65 -10.68 -0.24
N LYS A 65 -13.14 -10.89 -1.45
CA LYS A 65 -13.81 -10.52 -2.70
C LYS A 65 -15.15 -11.26 -2.86
N GLU A 66 -15.21 -12.57 -2.58
CA GLU A 66 -16.47 -13.31 -2.60
C GLU A 66 -17.52 -12.71 -1.67
N LEU A 67 -17.11 -12.27 -0.47
CA LEU A 67 -18.01 -11.65 0.49
C LEU A 67 -18.41 -10.22 0.04
N GLU A 68 -17.50 -9.45 -0.55
CA GLU A 68 -17.83 -8.17 -1.17
C GLU A 68 -18.84 -8.33 -2.29
N ASP A 69 -18.65 -9.30 -3.19
CA ASP A 69 -19.57 -9.61 -4.29
C ASP A 69 -20.95 -10.06 -3.78
N ALA A 70 -20.99 -10.68 -2.61
CA ALA A 70 -22.23 -11.04 -1.90
C ALA A 70 -22.85 -9.87 -1.12
N GLY A 71 -22.24 -8.70 -1.14
CA GLY A 71 -22.74 -7.47 -0.52
C GLY A 71 -22.13 -7.11 0.83
N ALA A 72 -21.14 -7.81 1.35
CA ALA A 72 -20.46 -7.41 2.56
C ALA A 72 -19.66 -6.09 2.37
N LEU A 73 -19.56 -5.27 3.40
CA LEU A 73 -18.63 -4.15 3.46
C LEU A 73 -17.27 -4.63 3.95
N VAL A 74 -16.24 -4.48 3.13
CA VAL A 74 -14.86 -4.87 3.46
C VAL A 74 -13.95 -3.63 3.46
N VAL A 75 -13.16 -3.43 4.51
CA VAL A 75 -12.19 -2.32 4.67
C VAL A 75 -10.83 -2.87 5.13
N ASN A 76 -9.75 -2.79 4.32
CA ASN A 76 -9.77 -2.36 2.92
C ASN A 76 -10.40 -3.43 2.03
N SER A 77 -10.94 -3.00 0.89
CA SER A 77 -11.51 -3.90 -0.10
C SER A 77 -10.54 -5.01 -0.53
N GLY A 78 -11.00 -6.24 -0.70
CA GLY A 78 -10.21 -7.32 -1.26
C GLY A 78 -9.70 -7.01 -2.69
N TYR A 79 -10.48 -6.28 -3.47
CA TYR A 79 -10.06 -5.73 -4.76
C TYR A 79 -9.00 -4.64 -4.58
N GLY A 80 -9.15 -3.78 -3.55
CA GLY A 80 -8.18 -2.74 -3.21
C GLY A 80 -6.82 -3.31 -2.82
N ILE A 81 -6.77 -4.43 -2.10
CA ILE A 81 -5.52 -5.13 -1.78
C ILE A 81 -4.80 -5.56 -3.06
N ASP A 82 -5.51 -6.15 -4.03
CA ASP A 82 -4.93 -6.50 -5.32
C ASP A 82 -4.53 -5.28 -6.15
N ASN A 83 -5.27 -4.17 -6.05
CA ASN A 83 -4.92 -2.91 -6.70
C ASN A 83 -3.60 -2.32 -6.17
N CYS A 84 -3.16 -2.68 -4.96
CA CYS A 84 -1.85 -2.32 -4.42
C CYS A 84 -0.71 -3.21 -4.93
N VAL A 85 -0.98 -4.25 -5.72
CA VAL A 85 0.06 -4.98 -6.46
C VAL A 85 0.68 -4.04 -7.50
N ARG A 86 2.01 -4.04 -7.59
CA ARG A 86 2.78 -2.99 -8.24
C ARG A 86 2.34 -2.64 -9.67
N LYS A 87 2.04 -3.65 -10.51
CA LYS A 87 1.51 -3.40 -11.86
C LYS A 87 0.18 -2.66 -11.81
N ALA A 88 -0.80 -3.20 -11.10
CA ALA A 88 -2.13 -2.61 -10.99
C ALA A 88 -2.08 -1.21 -10.34
N MET A 89 -1.28 -1.05 -9.27
CA MET A 89 -1.05 0.24 -8.64
C MET A 89 -0.54 1.28 -9.65
N THR A 90 0.48 0.95 -10.43
CA THR A 90 1.05 1.85 -11.44
C THR A 90 0.02 2.25 -12.49
N GLU A 91 -0.74 1.27 -13.03
CA GLU A 91 -1.81 1.52 -14.01
C GLU A 91 -2.88 2.46 -13.44
N LEU A 92 -3.30 2.25 -12.19
CA LEU A 92 -4.33 3.06 -11.54
C LEU A 92 -3.84 4.47 -11.18
N LEU A 93 -2.58 4.63 -10.76
CA LEU A 93 -1.98 5.95 -10.52
C LEU A 93 -1.91 6.76 -11.82
N ILE A 94 -1.50 6.13 -12.94
CA ILE A 94 -1.48 6.73 -14.27
C ILE A 94 -2.90 7.17 -14.68
N ALA A 95 -3.84 6.25 -14.64
CA ALA A 95 -5.24 6.51 -15.02
C ALA A 95 -5.90 7.60 -14.17
N GLY A 96 -5.55 7.66 -12.87
CA GLY A 96 -6.00 8.68 -11.94
C GLY A 96 -5.31 10.04 -12.10
N GLY A 97 -4.30 10.16 -12.99
CA GLY A 97 -3.50 11.38 -13.14
C GLY A 97 -2.81 11.80 -11.84
N ILE A 98 -2.38 10.83 -11.04
CA ILE A 98 -1.67 11.06 -9.80
C ILE A 98 -0.18 11.20 -10.12
N PRO A 99 0.51 12.25 -9.65
CA PRO A 99 1.94 12.41 -9.90
C PRO A 99 2.75 11.21 -9.43
N HIS A 100 3.44 10.59 -10.36
CA HIS A 100 4.33 9.44 -10.13
C HIS A 100 5.52 9.53 -11.11
N PRO A 101 6.62 8.76 -10.92
CA PRO A 101 7.72 8.72 -11.88
C PRO A 101 7.27 8.24 -13.26
N GLU A 102 7.98 8.63 -14.31
CA GLU A 102 7.80 8.00 -15.61
C GLU A 102 7.92 6.49 -15.47
N SER A 103 6.92 5.74 -15.97
CA SER A 103 6.74 4.33 -15.63
C SER A 103 6.41 3.50 -16.86
N PHE A 104 7.05 2.34 -16.97
CA PHE A 104 6.82 1.37 -18.04
C PHE A 104 6.48 0.02 -17.42
N ILE A 105 5.49 -0.66 -17.99
CA ILE A 105 5.10 -2.02 -17.61
C ILE A 105 5.50 -2.93 -18.76
N ILE A 106 6.39 -3.88 -18.46
CA ILE A 106 7.05 -4.70 -19.49
C ILE A 106 6.92 -6.19 -19.12
N SER A 107 6.58 -7.02 -20.09
CA SER A 107 6.71 -8.47 -19.98
C SER A 107 8.19 -8.84 -19.83
N THR A 108 8.51 -9.73 -18.90
CA THR A 108 9.90 -10.21 -18.77
C THR A 108 10.36 -11.06 -19.95
N GLU A 109 9.43 -11.54 -20.78
CA GLU A 109 9.73 -12.26 -22.03
C GLU A 109 10.07 -11.32 -23.18
N GLU A 110 9.77 -10.02 -23.07
CA GLU A 110 10.06 -9.03 -24.10
C GLU A 110 11.47 -8.45 -23.92
N LYS A 111 11.97 -7.84 -25.01
CA LYS A 111 13.22 -7.09 -24.95
C LYS A 111 13.02 -5.83 -24.11
N PHE A 112 14.01 -5.48 -23.29
CA PHE A 112 13.99 -4.23 -22.54
C PHE A 112 14.09 -3.03 -23.50
N THR A 113 13.06 -2.23 -23.58
CA THR A 113 12.96 -1.08 -24.49
C THR A 113 13.04 0.29 -23.83
N PRO A 114 12.70 0.49 -22.54
CA PRO A 114 12.78 1.80 -21.91
C PRO A 114 14.18 2.42 -22.02
N ASP A 115 14.22 3.73 -22.23
CA ASP A 115 15.47 4.50 -22.33
C ASP A 115 15.50 5.58 -21.23
N VAL A 116 15.20 5.15 -20.01
CA VAL A 116 15.20 5.99 -18.79
C VAL A 116 16.25 5.43 -17.83
N PHE A 117 17.38 6.11 -17.71
CA PHE A 117 18.44 5.73 -16.80
C PHE A 117 18.98 6.95 -16.04
N PRO A 118 19.31 6.78 -14.74
CA PRO A 118 19.12 5.58 -13.95
C PRO A 118 17.63 5.28 -13.67
N CYS A 119 17.30 4.01 -13.42
CA CYS A 119 15.91 3.62 -13.15
C CYS A 119 15.81 2.50 -12.10
N TRP A 120 14.59 2.26 -11.66
CA TRP A 120 14.24 1.15 -10.77
C TRP A 120 13.48 0.10 -11.55
N ILE A 121 13.92 -1.15 -11.49
CA ILE A 121 13.20 -2.31 -12.02
C ILE A 121 12.62 -3.08 -10.85
N LYS A 122 11.31 -3.21 -10.86
CA LYS A 122 10.55 -3.79 -9.75
C LYS A 122 9.68 -4.93 -10.27
N ARG A 123 9.58 -6.04 -9.51
CA ARG A 123 8.60 -7.07 -9.86
C ARG A 123 7.18 -6.49 -9.87
N GLY A 124 6.39 -6.85 -10.89
CA GLY A 124 5.08 -6.24 -11.10
C GLY A 124 3.90 -7.09 -10.63
N ASP A 125 4.08 -8.39 -10.46
CA ASP A 125 3.03 -9.39 -10.20
C ASP A 125 2.68 -9.58 -8.72
N SER A 126 3.49 -9.02 -7.83
CA SER A 126 3.26 -9.09 -6.37
C SER A 126 4.03 -8.00 -5.62
N HIS A 127 3.80 -7.91 -4.31
CA HIS A 127 4.67 -7.12 -3.42
C HIS A 127 6.08 -7.71 -3.37
N ALA A 128 7.08 -6.86 -3.12
CA ALA A 128 8.46 -7.30 -2.98
C ALA A 128 8.61 -8.29 -1.81
N MET A 129 9.13 -9.46 -2.09
CA MET A 129 9.37 -10.53 -1.11
C MET A 129 10.85 -10.60 -0.70
N VAL A 130 11.74 -10.36 -1.65
CA VAL A 130 13.19 -10.36 -1.47
C VAL A 130 13.78 -9.06 -2.02
N LYS A 131 15.04 -8.76 -1.64
CA LYS A 131 15.71 -7.53 -2.05
C LYS A 131 15.81 -7.40 -3.57
N GLU A 132 16.02 -8.51 -4.26
CA GLU A 132 16.15 -8.62 -5.71
C GLU A 132 14.84 -8.33 -6.47
N ASP A 133 13.71 -8.14 -5.76
CA ASP A 133 12.43 -7.74 -6.36
C ASP A 133 12.34 -6.24 -6.66
N VAL A 134 13.32 -5.44 -6.17
CA VAL A 134 13.41 -4.00 -6.42
C VAL A 134 14.89 -3.66 -6.62
N VAL A 135 15.28 -3.37 -7.84
CA VAL A 135 16.68 -3.16 -8.22
C VAL A 135 16.86 -1.80 -8.89
N TYR A 136 17.85 -1.04 -8.41
CA TYR A 136 18.34 0.16 -9.06
C TYR A 136 19.35 -0.23 -10.13
N VAL A 137 19.24 0.37 -11.32
CA VAL A 137 20.12 0.13 -12.46
C VAL A 137 20.52 1.44 -13.11
N GLU A 138 21.77 1.52 -13.54
CA GLU A 138 22.36 2.72 -14.14
C GLU A 138 22.41 2.67 -15.67
N CYS A 139 22.28 1.46 -16.25
CA CYS A 139 22.41 1.26 -17.69
C CYS A 139 21.56 0.08 -18.19
N ARG A 140 21.47 -0.02 -19.52
CA ARG A 140 20.69 -1.07 -20.21
C ARG A 140 21.23 -2.48 -19.95
N GLU A 141 22.54 -2.63 -19.88
CA GLU A 141 23.17 -3.93 -19.63
C GLU A 141 22.77 -4.52 -18.28
N GLU A 142 22.73 -3.67 -17.23
CA GLU A 142 22.24 -4.05 -15.90
C GLU A 142 20.75 -4.38 -15.91
N ALA A 143 19.95 -3.58 -16.63
CA ALA A 143 18.52 -3.83 -16.77
C ALA A 143 18.24 -5.19 -17.42
N GLU A 144 18.97 -5.57 -18.46
CA GLU A 144 18.85 -6.87 -19.12
C GLU A 144 19.19 -8.04 -18.19
N VAL A 145 20.20 -7.87 -17.30
CA VAL A 145 20.54 -8.86 -16.27
C VAL A 145 19.39 -9.05 -15.27
N VAL A 146 18.78 -7.95 -14.80
CA VAL A 146 17.63 -7.99 -13.89
C VAL A 146 16.42 -8.66 -14.55
N MET A 147 16.12 -8.32 -15.82
CA MET A 147 15.03 -8.94 -16.57
C MET A 147 15.24 -10.44 -16.78
N ALA A 148 16.49 -10.85 -17.04
CA ALA A 148 16.84 -12.28 -17.14
C ALA A 148 16.67 -13.02 -15.79
N ASP A 149 17.01 -12.39 -14.68
CA ASP A 149 16.76 -12.95 -13.35
C ASP A 149 15.25 -13.08 -13.05
N PHE A 150 14.47 -12.07 -13.34
CA PHE A 150 13.01 -12.12 -13.18
C PHE A 150 12.40 -13.25 -14.00
N ARG A 151 12.81 -13.40 -15.27
CA ARG A 151 12.36 -14.52 -16.14
C ARG A 151 12.73 -15.87 -15.53
N ARG A 152 13.98 -16.04 -15.09
CA ARG A 152 14.45 -17.28 -14.45
C ARG A 152 13.66 -17.63 -13.18
N ARG A 153 13.19 -16.61 -12.44
CA ARG A 153 12.37 -16.76 -11.23
C ARG A 153 10.87 -16.90 -11.53
N GLY A 154 10.46 -16.88 -12.81
CA GLY A 154 9.07 -17.00 -13.22
C GLY A 154 8.22 -15.76 -12.92
N ILE A 155 8.84 -14.59 -12.79
CA ILE A 155 8.15 -13.30 -12.63
C ILE A 155 7.76 -12.82 -14.03
N PRO A 156 6.44 -12.72 -14.34
CA PRO A 156 6.00 -12.49 -15.72
C PRO A 156 6.07 -11.03 -16.17
N VAL A 157 6.09 -10.08 -15.22
CA VAL A 157 6.01 -8.65 -15.51
C VAL A 157 6.90 -7.84 -14.59
N ALA A 158 7.58 -6.86 -15.15
CA ALA A 158 8.37 -5.85 -14.44
C ALA A 158 7.70 -4.48 -14.59
N VAL A 159 7.84 -3.65 -13.56
CA VAL A 159 7.56 -2.21 -13.61
C VAL A 159 8.89 -1.48 -13.54
N VAL A 160 9.14 -0.64 -14.54
CA VAL A 160 10.33 0.22 -14.62
C VAL A 160 9.90 1.64 -14.28
N ASN A 161 10.53 2.25 -13.30
CA ASN A 161 10.31 3.64 -12.92
C ASN A 161 11.60 4.44 -13.09
N GLU A 162 11.53 5.64 -13.67
CA GLU A 162 12.67 6.55 -13.62
C GLU A 162 13.14 6.77 -12.17
N HIS A 163 14.43 7.04 -12.00
CA HIS A 163 14.95 7.43 -10.70
C HIS A 163 14.76 8.93 -10.48
N LEU A 164 13.97 9.28 -9.47
CA LEU A 164 13.74 10.67 -9.10
C LEU A 164 14.78 11.13 -8.08
N VAL A 165 15.38 12.28 -8.33
CA VAL A 165 16.31 12.94 -7.39
C VAL A 165 15.51 13.82 -6.43
N GLY A 166 15.61 13.53 -5.14
CA GLY A 166 14.89 14.29 -4.11
C GLY A 166 14.89 13.59 -2.76
N ASP A 167 14.17 14.15 -1.82
CA ASP A 167 14.00 13.58 -0.48
C ASP A 167 12.90 12.52 -0.49
N LEU A 168 13.18 11.36 0.07
CA LEU A 168 12.17 10.37 0.34
C LEU A 168 11.30 10.81 1.53
N VAL A 169 10.00 10.84 1.34
CA VAL A 169 9.01 11.11 2.38
C VAL A 169 8.02 9.96 2.46
N LYS A 170 7.81 9.44 3.66
CA LYS A 170 6.79 8.44 3.95
C LYS A 170 5.54 9.10 4.45
N PHE A 171 4.38 8.55 4.08
CA PHE A 171 3.10 9.08 4.53
C PHE A 171 2.10 7.98 4.87
N TYR A 172 1.17 8.31 5.78
CA TYR A 172 0.03 7.51 6.16
C TYR A 172 -1.22 8.37 6.14
N GLY A 173 -2.35 7.78 5.75
CA GLY A 173 -3.62 8.49 5.74
C GLY A 173 -4.81 7.55 5.92
N VAL A 174 -5.93 8.17 6.28
CA VAL A 174 -7.24 7.51 6.38
C VAL A 174 -8.24 8.34 5.59
N TYR A 175 -8.65 7.82 4.44
CA TYR A 175 -9.57 8.50 3.53
C TYR A 175 -10.95 8.74 4.17
N GLY A 176 -11.47 9.94 3.97
CA GLY A 176 -12.75 10.35 4.57
C GLY A 176 -12.64 10.86 6.00
N THR A 177 -11.41 10.99 6.54
CA THR A 177 -11.14 11.61 7.84
C THR A 177 -10.15 12.78 7.69
N ASP A 178 -9.86 13.47 8.80
CA ASP A 178 -8.83 14.52 8.83
C ASP A 178 -7.42 14.00 9.08
N PHE A 179 -7.24 12.69 9.30
CA PHE A 179 -5.94 12.10 9.61
C PHE A 179 -5.04 12.02 8.38
N PHE A 180 -3.84 12.60 8.52
CA PHE A 180 -2.73 12.43 7.60
C PHE A 180 -1.41 12.66 8.36
N TYR A 181 -0.45 11.80 8.17
CA TYR A 181 0.86 11.86 8.81
C TYR A 181 1.96 11.65 7.77
N SER A 182 2.95 12.55 7.73
CA SER A 182 4.10 12.39 6.85
C SER A 182 5.40 12.63 7.60
N PHE A 183 6.46 11.94 7.19
CA PHE A 183 7.76 12.03 7.84
C PHE A 183 8.90 11.65 6.89
N TYR A 184 10.07 12.19 7.16
CA TYR A 184 11.30 11.73 6.53
C TYR A 184 11.78 10.45 7.24
N PRO A 185 12.14 9.39 6.48
CA PRO A 185 12.75 8.22 7.09
C PRO A 185 14.10 8.60 7.70
N THR A 186 14.35 8.17 8.92
CA THR A 186 15.64 8.32 9.61
C THR A 186 16.39 6.99 9.57
N GLU A 187 17.70 6.99 9.91
CA GLU A 187 18.51 5.77 10.01
C GLU A 187 17.90 4.65 10.87
N GLN A 188 17.00 5.02 11.80
CA GLN A 188 16.28 4.06 12.67
C GLN A 188 14.96 3.54 12.06
N SER A 189 14.55 4.02 10.89
CA SER A 189 13.28 3.67 10.23
C SER A 189 13.51 3.09 8.83
N HIS A 190 14.34 2.05 8.75
CA HIS A 190 14.65 1.40 7.48
C HIS A 190 13.41 0.75 6.87
N SER A 191 13.26 0.87 5.54
CA SER A 191 12.36 0.04 4.76
C SER A 191 12.75 -1.42 4.87
N LYS A 192 11.88 -2.31 4.40
CA LYS A 192 12.11 -3.76 4.39
C LYS A 192 13.49 -4.17 3.83
N PHE A 193 14.06 -3.37 2.92
CA PHE A 193 15.29 -3.69 2.20
C PHE A 193 16.39 -2.62 2.30
N GLY A 194 16.19 -1.53 3.02
CA GLY A 194 17.20 -0.47 3.21
C GLY A 194 17.56 0.28 1.92
N LEU A 195 16.64 0.37 0.96
CA LEU A 195 16.86 1.01 -0.34
C LEU A 195 16.84 2.55 -0.29
N GLU A 196 16.49 3.13 0.86
CA GLU A 196 16.48 4.58 1.09
C GLU A 196 17.84 5.24 0.83
N ALA A 197 18.93 4.50 1.02
CA ALA A 197 20.30 5.00 0.80
C ALA A 197 20.55 5.49 -0.64
N PHE A 198 19.83 4.96 -1.64
CA PHE A 198 19.95 5.40 -3.03
C PHE A 198 19.42 6.81 -3.28
N ASN A 199 18.54 7.32 -2.43
CA ASN A 199 18.05 8.71 -2.52
C ASN A 199 19.00 9.70 -1.82
N GLY A 200 20.07 9.20 -1.17
CA GLY A 200 21.04 10.02 -0.42
C GLY A 200 20.50 10.50 0.93
N GLU A 201 21.25 11.42 1.53
CA GLU A 201 20.86 12.05 2.79
C GLU A 201 19.65 12.97 2.59
N THR A 202 18.71 12.95 3.51
CA THR A 202 17.56 13.85 3.54
C THR A 202 18.05 15.30 3.69
N ARG A 203 17.67 16.17 2.76
CA ARG A 203 18.02 17.59 2.72
C ARG A 203 16.97 18.49 3.36
N GLY A 204 15.78 17.96 3.63
CA GLY A 204 14.66 18.68 4.21
C GLY A 204 14.00 19.64 3.22
N PHE A 205 13.84 19.24 1.96
CA PHE A 205 13.19 20.08 0.96
C PHE A 205 11.75 20.39 1.37
N PRO A 206 11.36 21.69 1.36
CA PRO A 206 10.01 22.07 1.73
C PRO A 206 9.01 21.60 0.68
N PHE A 207 7.85 21.13 1.13
CA PHE A 207 6.74 20.74 0.27
C PHE A 207 5.39 21.03 0.92
N ASP A 208 4.35 21.08 0.12
CA ASP A 208 2.98 21.25 0.61
C ASP A 208 2.39 19.91 1.09
N VAL A 209 2.31 19.74 2.40
CA VAL A 209 1.72 18.55 3.05
C VAL A 209 0.24 18.39 2.66
N SER A 210 -0.50 19.49 2.45
CA SER A 210 -1.89 19.44 2.04
C SER A 210 -2.02 18.89 0.62
N LEU A 211 -1.07 19.23 -0.26
CA LEU A 211 -1.00 18.70 -1.62
C LEU A 211 -0.66 17.20 -1.62
N LEU A 212 0.32 16.77 -0.80
CA LEU A 212 0.63 15.35 -0.63
C LEU A 212 -0.59 14.57 -0.11
N ARG A 213 -1.30 15.10 0.89
CA ARG A 213 -2.54 14.50 1.39
C ARG A 213 -3.60 14.39 0.28
N LYS A 214 -3.76 15.40 -0.56
CA LYS A 214 -4.68 15.39 -1.69
C LYS A 214 -4.30 14.28 -2.69
N TYR A 215 -3.02 14.12 -3.02
CA TYR A 215 -2.56 13.05 -3.89
C TYR A 215 -2.76 11.67 -3.26
N GLY A 216 -2.42 11.51 -1.97
CA GLY A 216 -2.67 10.29 -1.21
C GLY A 216 -4.14 9.89 -1.19
N ASN A 217 -5.05 10.84 -0.94
CA ASN A 217 -6.48 10.59 -0.94
C ASN A 217 -7.02 10.20 -2.34
N ARG A 218 -6.54 10.84 -3.41
CA ARG A 218 -6.89 10.44 -4.78
C ARG A 218 -6.38 9.05 -5.13
N ALA A 219 -5.17 8.69 -4.68
CA ALA A 219 -4.63 7.35 -4.84
C ALA A 219 -5.45 6.32 -4.05
N ALA A 220 -5.81 6.62 -2.80
CA ALA A 220 -6.65 5.77 -1.96
C ALA A 220 -8.02 5.49 -2.59
N GLU A 221 -8.62 6.49 -3.21
CA GLU A 221 -9.88 6.36 -3.95
C GLU A 221 -9.70 5.50 -5.21
N ALA A 222 -8.68 5.81 -6.04
CA ALA A 222 -8.40 5.07 -7.27
C ALA A 222 -8.08 3.59 -7.02
N LEU A 223 -7.38 3.28 -5.92
CA LEU A 223 -7.02 1.92 -5.53
C LEU A 223 -8.09 1.22 -4.67
N ASN A 224 -9.11 1.94 -4.20
CA ASN A 224 -10.12 1.45 -3.26
C ASN A 224 -9.52 0.96 -1.92
N VAL A 225 -8.59 1.72 -1.36
CA VAL A 225 -7.95 1.44 -0.07
C VAL A 225 -8.01 2.66 0.87
N PRO A 226 -9.10 2.83 1.61
CA PRO A 226 -9.28 3.99 2.49
C PRO A 226 -8.27 4.09 3.63
N VAL A 227 -7.71 2.97 4.11
CA VAL A 227 -6.64 2.94 5.12
C VAL A 227 -5.33 2.67 4.38
N TYR A 228 -4.47 3.69 4.26
CA TYR A 228 -3.36 3.63 3.34
C TYR A 228 -2.05 4.19 3.90
N GLY A 229 -0.98 3.86 3.23
CA GLY A 229 0.32 4.50 3.36
C GLY A 229 1.08 4.46 2.06
N GLY A 230 2.17 5.19 1.97
CA GLY A 230 2.98 5.22 0.77
C GLY A 230 4.29 5.95 0.97
N ASP A 231 5.06 5.94 -0.09
CA ASP A 231 6.32 6.63 -0.21
C ASP A 231 6.23 7.62 -1.38
N CYS A 232 6.81 8.81 -1.21
CA CYS A 232 6.95 9.77 -2.29
C CYS A 232 8.35 10.37 -2.31
N VAL A 233 8.74 10.90 -3.46
CA VAL A 233 9.94 11.71 -3.61
C VAL A 233 9.53 13.16 -3.74
N VAL A 234 10.20 14.03 -2.97
CA VAL A 234 10.04 15.48 -3.01
C VAL A 234 11.29 16.10 -3.65
N SER A 235 11.13 16.79 -4.77
CA SER A 235 12.24 17.47 -5.45
C SER A 235 12.71 18.71 -4.70
N SER A 236 13.85 19.27 -5.10
CA SER A 236 14.35 20.55 -4.56
C SER A 236 13.41 21.75 -4.84
N THR A 237 12.48 21.61 -5.77
CA THR A 237 11.44 22.61 -6.09
C THR A 237 10.12 22.37 -5.33
N GLY A 238 10.04 21.31 -4.52
CA GLY A 238 8.84 20.94 -3.78
C GLY A 238 7.82 20.12 -4.58
N GLU A 239 8.19 19.64 -5.78
CA GLU A 239 7.36 18.73 -6.57
C GLU A 239 7.30 17.37 -5.90
N ILE A 240 6.11 16.77 -5.88
CA ILE A 240 5.80 15.52 -5.17
C ILE A 240 5.41 14.44 -6.17
N HIS A 241 6.10 13.29 -6.12
CA HIS A 241 5.76 12.11 -6.93
C HIS A 241 5.62 10.89 -6.02
N ILE A 242 4.46 10.24 -6.06
CA ILE A 242 4.21 8.99 -5.32
C ILE A 242 4.95 7.84 -6.01
N ILE A 243 5.80 7.12 -5.29
CA ILE A 243 6.64 6.03 -5.81
C ILE A 243 6.22 4.64 -5.31
N ASP A 244 5.43 4.59 -4.25
CA ASP A 244 4.84 3.36 -3.72
C ASP A 244 3.55 3.67 -2.94
N PHE A 245 2.58 2.76 -2.95
CA PHE A 245 1.32 2.90 -2.24
C PHE A 245 0.86 1.55 -1.70
N ASN A 246 0.49 1.51 -0.44
CA ASN A 246 0.21 0.29 0.29
C ASN A 246 -1.13 0.37 1.03
N ASP A 247 -1.87 -0.73 1.01
CA ASP A 247 -3.00 -0.94 1.89
C ASP A 247 -2.53 -1.14 3.33
N TRP A 248 -3.27 -0.59 4.26
CA TRP A 248 -3.16 -0.69 5.70
C TRP A 248 -1.73 -0.91 6.26
N PRO A 249 -0.91 0.13 6.36
CA PRO A 249 0.41 0.05 6.98
C PRO A 249 0.33 -0.10 8.51
N SER A 250 1.46 -0.32 9.15
CA SER A 250 1.54 -0.52 10.61
C SER A 250 1.28 0.72 11.46
N PHE A 251 1.33 1.92 10.86
CA PHE A 251 1.21 3.22 11.55
C PHE A 251 2.12 3.36 12.79
N ALA A 252 3.27 2.70 12.81
CA ALA A 252 4.10 2.52 14.01
C ALA A 252 4.47 3.83 14.73
N ARG A 253 4.58 4.95 13.99
CA ARG A 253 4.94 6.27 14.52
C ARG A 253 3.78 7.11 15.04
N CYS A 254 2.56 6.80 14.61
CA CYS A 254 1.36 7.61 14.86
C CYS A 254 0.13 6.75 15.18
N ARG A 255 0.38 5.58 15.76
CA ARG A 255 -0.64 4.54 15.97
C ARG A 255 -1.81 5.02 16.84
N ASP A 256 -1.50 5.73 17.91
CA ASP A 256 -2.51 6.19 18.87
C ASP A 256 -3.44 7.27 18.25
N GLU A 257 -2.91 8.03 17.27
CA GLU A 257 -3.69 9.02 16.52
C GLU A 257 -4.43 8.36 15.34
N ALA A 258 -3.82 7.35 14.72
CA ALA A 258 -4.39 6.67 13.56
C ALA A 258 -5.55 5.75 13.91
N ALA A 259 -5.46 4.95 14.98
CA ALA A 259 -6.45 3.94 15.32
C ALA A 259 -7.87 4.51 15.51
N PRO A 260 -8.10 5.63 16.25
CA PRO A 260 -9.41 6.25 16.33
C PRO A 260 -9.97 6.70 14.97
N LYS A 261 -9.09 7.16 14.06
CA LYS A 261 -9.49 7.63 12.73
C LYS A 261 -9.78 6.47 11.77
N ILE A 262 -9.04 5.38 11.88
CA ILE A 262 -9.37 4.15 11.15
C ILE A 262 -10.73 3.62 11.61
N ALA A 263 -10.98 3.55 12.91
CA ALA A 263 -12.26 3.15 13.45
C ALA A 263 -13.40 4.11 13.06
N GLU A 264 -13.15 5.43 13.00
CA GLU A 264 -14.09 6.43 12.48
C GLU A 264 -14.44 6.15 11.01
N CYS A 265 -13.45 5.92 10.16
CA CYS A 265 -13.65 5.59 8.74
C CYS A 265 -14.50 4.33 8.57
N ILE A 266 -14.17 3.25 9.29
CA ILE A 266 -14.91 1.98 9.24
C ILE A 266 -16.35 2.19 9.72
N TYR A 267 -16.52 2.81 10.88
CA TYR A 267 -17.84 3.05 11.47
C TYR A 267 -18.75 3.89 10.57
N ASN A 268 -18.23 4.97 9.98
CA ASN A 268 -19.00 5.82 9.09
C ASN A 268 -19.45 5.06 7.82
N ARG A 269 -18.62 4.16 7.31
CA ARG A 269 -18.98 3.30 6.17
C ARG A 269 -20.04 2.24 6.54
N ILE A 270 -19.96 1.67 7.74
CA ILE A 270 -20.99 0.78 8.28
C ILE A 270 -22.33 1.52 8.38
N MET A 271 -22.35 2.72 8.98
CA MET A 271 -23.57 3.50 9.14
C MET A 271 -24.18 3.94 7.81
N ALA A 272 -23.34 4.32 6.83
CA ALA A 272 -23.80 4.66 5.49
C ALA A 272 -24.48 3.44 4.82
N LYS A 273 -23.86 2.25 4.90
CA LYS A 273 -24.43 1.03 4.34
C LYS A 273 -25.75 0.65 5.00
N LEU A 274 -25.83 0.66 6.33
CA LEU A 274 -27.08 0.36 7.05
C LEU A 274 -28.21 1.30 6.70
N THR A 275 -27.88 2.58 6.42
CA THR A 275 -28.90 3.57 6.00
C THR A 275 -29.42 3.28 4.60
N THR A 276 -28.56 2.81 3.70
CA THR A 276 -28.95 2.45 2.33
C THR A 276 -29.79 1.18 2.31
N ASP A 277 -29.36 0.14 3.03
CA ASP A 277 -30.04 -1.17 3.08
C ASP A 277 -31.39 -1.12 3.88
N GLY A 278 -31.57 -0.11 4.75
CA GLY A 278 -32.81 0.10 5.53
C GLY A 278 -33.92 0.86 4.78
N HIS A 279 -33.69 1.26 3.54
CA HIS A 279 -34.65 1.96 2.69
C HIS A 279 -35.22 1.09 1.55
N GLU A 280 -34.84 -0.17 1.46
CA GLU A 280 -35.45 -1.18 0.60
C GLU A 280 -36.44 -2.04 1.41
#